data_1de3cf070c00b6aeb3f1ba402094f03c
#
_entry.id   1de3cf070c00b6aeb3f1ba402094f03c
#
_cell.length_a   1.000
_cell.length_b   1.000
_cell.length_c   1.000
_cell.angle_alpha   90.00
_cell.angle_beta   90.00
_cell.angle_gamma   90.00
#
_symmetry.space_group_name_H-M   'P 1'
#
loop_
_entity.id
_entity.type
_entity.pdbx_description
1 polymer ?
#
loop_
_entity_poly.entity_id
_entity_poly.type
_entity_poly.pdbx_seq_one_letter_code
_entity_poly.pdbx_strand_id
1 'polypeptide(L)'
;MYEPILFCVKDKKNYTFNAEDIKVEAKTGAKRKLIDYRKNPPQPYNTEKVPGNVWNFARVRYRMDEYENHPTQKPIALLERIIRASSNVGDVVLDPFSGTFTTSYVAKTLGRKSIGIELQEEYIKIGLRRLELATEYKGLPLKALQKVYKPVVSPDIQQPSLFF
;
A
#
# COMPACT_ATOMS: atom_id res chain seq x y z
N MET A 1 12.35 -5.67 15.95
CA MET A 1 10.95 -5.59 16.41
C MET A 1 10.08 -6.15 15.31
N TYR A 2 9.14 -7.04 15.65
CA TYR A 2 8.17 -7.60 14.71
C TYR A 2 6.81 -6.98 14.96
N GLU A 3 6.06 -6.75 13.90
CA GLU A 3 4.64 -6.41 13.98
C GLU A 3 3.87 -7.52 13.26
N PRO A 4 3.06 -8.33 13.97
CA PRO A 4 2.26 -9.36 13.33
C PRO A 4 1.11 -8.74 12.56
N ILE A 5 0.85 -9.26 11.35
CA ILE A 5 -0.30 -8.90 10.52
C ILE A 5 -1.14 -10.15 10.35
N LEU A 6 -2.41 -10.08 10.75
CA LEU A 6 -3.36 -11.17 10.59
C LEU A 6 -4.22 -10.91 9.35
N PHE A 7 -4.28 -11.88 8.46
CA PHE A 7 -5.21 -11.88 7.34
C PHE A 7 -6.45 -12.68 7.71
N CYS A 8 -7.53 -11.98 7.99
CA CYS A 8 -8.80 -12.57 8.39
C CYS A 8 -9.82 -12.46 7.25
N VAL A 9 -10.63 -13.50 7.06
CA VAL A 9 -11.67 -13.53 6.03
C VAL A 9 -13.01 -13.95 6.65
N LYS A 10 -14.10 -13.38 6.15
CA LYS A 10 -15.46 -13.75 6.59
C LYS A 10 -15.83 -15.16 6.11
N ASP A 11 -15.48 -15.48 4.87
CA ASP A 11 -15.74 -16.76 4.25
C ASP A 11 -14.44 -17.33 3.66
N LYS A 12 -14.06 -18.53 4.09
CA LYS A 12 -12.83 -19.22 3.62
C LYS A 12 -12.86 -19.61 2.15
N LYS A 13 -14.04 -19.70 1.56
CA LYS A 13 -14.23 -20.09 0.15
C LYS A 13 -14.43 -18.90 -0.78
N ASN A 14 -14.76 -17.74 -0.22
CA ASN A 14 -15.08 -16.54 -1.00
C ASN A 14 -14.41 -15.31 -0.38
N TYR A 15 -13.17 -15.06 -0.76
CA TYR A 15 -12.41 -13.89 -0.34
C TYR A 15 -11.47 -13.41 -1.46
N THR A 16 -11.10 -12.15 -1.43
CA THR A 16 -10.14 -11.58 -2.37
C THR A 16 -8.71 -11.77 -1.87
N PHE A 17 -7.87 -12.38 -2.71
CA PHE A 17 -6.43 -12.42 -2.52
C PHE A 17 -5.70 -12.35 -3.86
N ASN A 18 -5.26 -11.16 -4.25
CA ASN A 18 -4.62 -10.88 -5.52
C ASN A 18 -3.11 -11.15 -5.45
N ALA A 19 -2.73 -12.42 -5.52
CA ALA A 19 -1.33 -12.85 -5.38
C ALA A 19 -0.43 -12.27 -6.49
N GLU A 20 -0.95 -12.10 -7.70
CA GLU A 20 -0.23 -11.56 -8.84
C GLU A 20 0.15 -10.09 -8.64
N ASP A 21 -0.72 -9.29 -8.01
CA ASP A 21 -0.55 -7.85 -7.81
C ASP A 21 0.52 -7.49 -6.76
N ILE A 22 1.00 -8.48 -6.02
CA ILE A 22 1.97 -8.31 -4.94
C ILE A 22 3.28 -9.06 -5.18
N LYS A 23 3.49 -9.60 -6.37
CA LYS A 23 4.73 -10.28 -6.71
C LYS A 23 5.95 -9.39 -6.48
N VAL A 24 7.03 -10.02 -6.11
CA VAL A 24 8.34 -9.40 -5.90
C VAL A 24 9.41 -10.16 -6.65
N GLU A 25 10.50 -9.51 -6.97
CA GLU A 25 11.64 -10.14 -7.62
C GLU A 25 12.14 -11.36 -6.83
N ALA A 26 12.36 -12.47 -7.51
CA ALA A 26 12.92 -13.67 -6.91
C ALA A 26 14.43 -13.49 -6.67
N LYS A 27 14.86 -13.59 -5.40
CA LYS A 27 16.25 -13.36 -5.02
C LYS A 27 17.24 -14.44 -5.50
N THR A 28 16.74 -15.63 -5.82
CA THR A 28 17.56 -16.80 -6.16
C THR A 28 17.34 -17.23 -7.61
N GLY A 29 17.91 -18.28 -8.06
CA GLY A 29 17.72 -18.94 -9.37
C GLY A 29 17.46 -18.06 -10.60
N ALA A 30 16.44 -17.19 -10.52
CA ALA A 30 16.06 -16.30 -11.59
C ALA A 30 17.18 -15.33 -12.01
N LYS A 31 17.87 -14.70 -11.05
CA LYS A 31 19.00 -13.81 -11.34
C LYS A 31 20.17 -14.50 -12.04
N ARG A 32 20.34 -15.80 -11.80
CA ARG A 32 21.40 -16.61 -12.40
C ARG A 32 20.95 -17.30 -13.69
N LYS A 33 19.71 -17.05 -14.15
CA LYS A 33 19.11 -17.73 -15.33
C LYS A 33 19.21 -19.26 -15.25
N LEU A 34 19.08 -19.81 -14.04
CA LEU A 34 19.14 -21.24 -13.82
C LEU A 34 17.86 -21.91 -14.30
N ILE A 35 18.00 -23.20 -14.67
CA ILE A 35 16.88 -24.04 -15.09
C ILE A 35 16.40 -24.88 -13.91
N ASP A 36 15.09 -24.92 -13.72
CA ASP A 36 14.44 -25.79 -12.74
C ASP A 36 14.17 -27.17 -13.37
N TYR A 37 15.03 -28.12 -13.09
CA TYR A 37 14.93 -29.49 -13.58
C TYR A 37 13.86 -30.31 -12.85
N ARG A 38 13.21 -29.78 -11.82
CA ARG A 38 12.06 -30.42 -11.15
C ARG A 38 10.79 -30.32 -11.96
N LYS A 39 10.75 -29.40 -12.93
CA LYS A 39 9.64 -29.26 -13.87
C LYS A 39 9.82 -30.21 -15.06
N ASN A 40 8.71 -30.66 -15.63
CA ASN A 40 8.74 -31.49 -16.83
C ASN A 40 7.83 -30.83 -17.91
N PRO A 41 8.39 -30.31 -19.01
CA PRO A 41 9.82 -30.19 -19.31
C PRO A 41 10.54 -29.20 -18.40
N PRO A 42 11.88 -29.27 -18.26
CA PRO A 42 12.69 -28.31 -17.52
C PRO A 42 12.44 -26.88 -18.00
N GLN A 43 12.27 -25.93 -17.06
CA GLN A 43 11.95 -24.54 -17.37
C GLN A 43 12.83 -23.58 -16.57
N PRO A 44 13.07 -22.37 -17.07
CA PRO A 44 13.73 -21.33 -16.27
C PRO A 44 12.99 -21.07 -14.95
N TYR A 45 13.73 -20.70 -13.90
CA TYR A 45 13.12 -20.19 -12.68
C TYR A 45 12.35 -18.92 -12.97
N ASN A 46 11.22 -18.74 -12.33
CA ASN A 46 10.44 -17.51 -12.42
C ASN A 46 11.26 -16.34 -11.89
N THR A 47 11.24 -15.21 -12.59
CA THR A 47 11.88 -13.97 -12.18
C THR A 47 11.16 -13.30 -11.02
N GLU A 48 9.90 -13.61 -10.83
CA GLU A 48 9.03 -13.08 -9.80
C GLU A 48 8.42 -14.20 -8.96
N LYS A 49 8.06 -13.86 -7.74
CA LYS A 49 7.37 -14.75 -6.81
C LYS A 49 6.44 -13.98 -5.89
N VAL A 50 5.40 -14.62 -5.39
CA VAL A 50 4.62 -14.10 -4.27
C VAL A 50 5.54 -13.96 -3.05
N PRO A 51 5.53 -12.82 -2.34
CA PRO A 51 6.34 -12.66 -1.14
C PRO A 51 5.98 -13.70 -0.08
N GLY A 52 6.98 -14.15 0.68
CA GLY A 52 6.75 -15.01 1.83
C GLY A 52 6.01 -14.28 2.96
N ASN A 53 5.83 -14.96 4.07
CA ASN A 53 5.15 -14.45 5.26
C ASN A 53 5.97 -13.46 6.12
N VAL A 54 7.24 -13.26 5.80
CA VAL A 54 8.09 -12.25 6.44
C VAL A 54 8.36 -11.12 5.46
N TRP A 55 7.91 -9.93 5.81
CA TRP A 55 8.07 -8.72 5.00
C TRP A 55 9.02 -7.75 5.69
N ASN A 56 9.92 -7.15 4.93
CA ASN A 56 10.86 -6.17 5.45
C ASN A 56 10.58 -4.81 4.80
N PHE A 57 10.03 -3.90 5.59
CA PHE A 57 9.78 -2.51 5.21
C PHE A 57 10.53 -1.58 6.15
N ALA A 58 11.13 -0.54 5.59
CA ALA A 58 11.76 0.51 6.39
C ALA A 58 10.68 1.26 7.20
N ARG A 59 10.97 1.52 8.47
CA ARG A 59 10.14 2.40 9.30
C ARG A 59 10.18 3.82 8.74
N VAL A 60 9.03 4.51 8.73
CA VAL A 60 8.96 5.93 8.37
C VAL A 60 9.76 6.76 9.38
N ARG A 61 10.61 7.64 8.88
CA ARG A 61 11.50 8.49 9.68
C ARG A 61 11.38 9.94 9.24
N TYR A 62 11.71 10.84 10.14
CA TYR A 62 11.86 12.26 9.83
C TYR A 62 12.75 12.45 8.57
N ARG A 63 12.38 13.40 7.71
CA ARG A 63 12.98 13.69 6.38
C ARG A 63 12.66 12.70 5.26
N MET A 64 11.91 11.63 5.49
CA MET A 64 11.35 10.85 4.38
C MET A 64 10.18 11.62 3.75
N ASP A 65 9.97 11.45 2.46
CA ASP A 65 8.92 12.17 1.73
C ASP A 65 7.52 11.87 2.23
N GLU A 66 7.28 10.64 2.67
CA GLU A 66 6.01 10.19 3.24
C GLU A 66 5.81 10.55 4.72
N TYR A 67 6.83 11.15 5.38
CA TYR A 67 6.78 11.43 6.80
C TYR A 67 5.71 12.48 7.13
N GLU A 68 4.87 12.12 8.08
CA GLU A 68 3.98 13.02 8.82
C GLU A 68 4.29 12.93 10.30
N ASN A 69 3.96 13.97 11.05
CA ASN A 69 4.25 14.01 12.49
C ASN A 69 3.32 13.08 13.28
N HIS A 70 3.62 11.78 13.23
CA HIS A 70 2.88 10.73 13.94
C HIS A 70 3.84 9.65 14.44
N PRO A 71 3.76 9.24 15.71
CA PRO A 71 4.77 8.35 16.32
C PRO A 71 4.83 6.95 15.72
N THR A 72 3.72 6.45 15.16
CA THR A 72 3.59 5.08 14.66
C THR A 72 3.08 5.02 13.21
N GLN A 73 3.39 6.03 12.40
CA GLN A 73 3.00 6.05 10.99
C GLN A 73 3.50 4.78 10.29
N LYS A 74 2.62 4.12 9.55
CA LYS A 74 2.95 2.96 8.73
C LYS A 74 3.48 3.38 7.36
N PRO A 75 4.47 2.65 6.81
CA PRO A 75 5.01 2.93 5.47
C PRO A 75 3.94 2.75 4.39
N ILE A 76 3.93 3.65 3.41
CA ILE A 76 3.07 3.56 2.22
C ILE A 76 3.23 2.21 1.53
N ALA A 77 4.47 1.76 1.30
CA ALA A 77 4.75 0.51 0.62
C ALA A 77 4.17 -0.74 1.31
N LEU A 78 4.09 -0.73 2.66
CA LEU A 78 3.43 -1.79 3.42
C LEU A 78 1.92 -1.81 3.14
N LEU A 79 1.27 -0.66 3.26
CA LEU A 79 -0.17 -0.53 3.07
C LEU A 79 -0.56 -0.78 1.60
N GLU A 80 0.27 -0.34 0.66
CA GLU A 80 0.09 -0.65 -0.76
C GLU A 80 0.02 -2.17 -1.00
N ARG A 81 0.98 -2.93 -0.46
CA ARG A 81 0.96 -4.39 -0.57
C ARG A 81 -0.28 -5.01 0.04
N ILE A 82 -0.68 -4.56 1.24
CA ILE A 82 -1.88 -5.07 1.92
C ILE A 82 -3.14 -4.79 1.09
N ILE A 83 -3.32 -3.55 0.62
CA ILE A 83 -4.52 -3.14 -0.11
C ILE A 83 -4.59 -3.82 -1.47
N ARG A 84 -3.48 -3.93 -2.20
CA ARG A 84 -3.43 -4.68 -3.48
C ARG A 84 -3.80 -6.15 -3.27
N ALA A 85 -3.24 -6.79 -2.25
CA ALA A 85 -3.51 -8.19 -1.97
C ALA A 85 -4.98 -8.47 -1.62
N SER A 86 -5.63 -7.57 -0.90
CA SER A 86 -6.91 -7.85 -0.24
C SER A 86 -8.12 -7.10 -0.81
N SER A 87 -7.95 -6.34 -1.89
CA SER A 87 -9.04 -5.57 -2.49
C SER A 87 -8.86 -5.38 -4.00
N ASN A 88 -9.96 -5.08 -4.69
CA ASN A 88 -10.00 -4.74 -6.10
C ASN A 88 -10.22 -3.23 -6.30
N VAL A 89 -9.95 -2.73 -7.51
CA VAL A 89 -10.27 -1.34 -7.88
C VAL A 89 -11.78 -1.10 -7.68
N GLY A 90 -12.12 0.03 -7.05
CA GLY A 90 -13.50 0.39 -6.72
C GLY A 90 -14.00 -0.11 -5.36
N ASP A 91 -13.31 -1.07 -4.72
CA ASP A 91 -13.66 -1.55 -3.38
C ASP A 91 -13.51 -0.46 -2.32
N VAL A 92 -14.15 -0.68 -1.18
CA VAL A 92 -14.09 0.22 -0.02
C VAL A 92 -13.12 -0.33 1.02
N VAL A 93 -12.12 0.46 1.38
CA VAL A 93 -11.15 0.17 2.44
C VAL A 93 -11.56 0.94 3.69
N LEU A 94 -11.78 0.24 4.79
CA LEU A 94 -12.08 0.83 6.11
C LEU A 94 -10.83 0.80 6.98
N ASP A 95 -10.48 1.96 7.55
CA ASP A 95 -9.45 2.09 8.58
C ASP A 95 -10.04 2.82 9.80
N PRO A 96 -10.40 2.09 10.87
CA PRO A 96 -10.99 2.68 12.07
C PRO A 96 -9.99 3.39 12.97
N PHE A 97 -8.69 3.35 12.66
CA PHE A 97 -7.60 4.00 13.41
C PHE A 97 -6.64 4.70 12.46
N SER A 98 -7.16 5.64 11.67
CA SER A 98 -6.51 6.18 10.48
C SER A 98 -5.21 6.94 10.73
N GLY A 99 -5.02 7.49 11.95
CA GLY A 99 -3.84 8.31 12.25
C GLY A 99 -3.63 9.40 11.21
N THR A 100 -2.54 9.30 10.44
CA THR A 100 -2.24 10.24 9.35
C THR A 100 -2.94 9.90 8.03
N PHE A 101 -3.94 9.04 8.03
CA PHE A 101 -4.71 8.61 6.85
C PHE A 101 -3.87 7.97 5.73
N THR A 102 -2.79 7.29 6.10
CA THR A 102 -1.93 6.63 5.10
C THR A 102 -2.68 5.55 4.33
N THR A 103 -3.54 4.77 5.01
CA THR A 103 -4.41 3.77 4.37
C THR A 103 -5.33 4.41 3.34
N SER A 104 -6.00 5.50 3.68
CA SER A 104 -6.91 6.22 2.77
C SER A 104 -6.15 6.83 1.59
N TYR A 105 -4.96 7.37 1.83
CA TYR A 105 -4.10 7.90 0.79
C TYR A 105 -3.72 6.80 -0.22
N VAL A 106 -3.27 5.65 0.26
CA VAL A 106 -2.93 4.51 -0.60
C VAL A 106 -4.16 3.96 -1.33
N ALA A 107 -5.30 3.85 -0.66
CA ALA A 107 -6.54 3.42 -1.29
C ALA A 107 -6.93 4.34 -2.46
N LYS A 108 -6.88 5.67 -2.26
CA LYS A 108 -7.12 6.68 -3.30
C LYS A 108 -6.18 6.49 -4.50
N THR A 109 -4.88 6.34 -4.25
CA THR A 109 -3.86 6.16 -5.30
C THR A 109 -4.06 4.88 -6.10
N LEU A 110 -4.60 3.85 -5.47
CA LEU A 110 -4.87 2.56 -6.11
C LEU A 110 -6.28 2.46 -6.71
N GLY A 111 -7.07 3.56 -6.73
CA GLY A 111 -8.43 3.57 -7.26
C GLY A 111 -9.47 2.87 -6.39
N ARG A 112 -9.21 2.76 -5.09
CA ARG A 112 -10.18 2.27 -4.09
C ARG A 112 -10.82 3.45 -3.40
N LYS A 113 -12.03 3.26 -2.89
CA LYS A 113 -12.69 4.17 -1.95
C LYS A 113 -12.15 3.91 -0.55
N SER A 114 -12.26 4.89 0.36
CA SER A 114 -11.85 4.67 1.74
C SER A 114 -12.78 5.34 2.74
N ILE A 115 -12.87 4.72 3.91
CA ILE A 115 -13.51 5.29 5.10
C ILE A 115 -12.43 5.28 6.18
N GLY A 116 -12.02 6.46 6.63
CA GLY A 116 -11.05 6.62 7.71
C GLY A 116 -11.71 7.23 8.94
N ILE A 117 -11.42 6.67 10.12
CA ILE A 117 -11.90 7.20 11.41
C ILE A 117 -10.68 7.59 12.25
N GLU A 118 -10.71 8.80 12.80
CA GLU A 118 -9.65 9.32 13.65
C GLU A 118 -10.28 10.24 14.71
N LEU A 119 -9.78 10.17 15.95
CA LEU A 119 -10.27 10.97 17.07
C LEU A 119 -9.46 12.26 17.25
N GLN A 120 -8.17 12.23 16.89
CA GLN A 120 -7.27 13.34 17.10
C GLN A 120 -7.41 14.37 15.99
N GLU A 121 -7.85 15.57 16.34
CA GLU A 121 -8.06 16.66 15.38
C GLU A 121 -6.80 17.00 14.57
N GLU A 122 -5.62 16.92 15.18
CA GLU A 122 -4.35 17.17 14.50
C GLU A 122 -4.11 16.18 13.36
N TYR A 123 -4.44 14.89 13.56
CA TYR A 123 -4.29 13.88 12.54
C TYR A 123 -5.38 13.98 11.46
N ILE A 124 -6.60 14.38 11.85
CA ILE A 124 -7.66 14.69 10.88
C ILE A 124 -7.19 15.78 9.90
N LYS A 125 -6.58 16.87 10.42
CA LYS A 125 -6.02 17.95 9.58
C LYS A 125 -4.95 17.43 8.61
N ILE A 126 -4.08 16.52 9.06
CA ILE A 126 -3.10 15.86 8.20
C ILE A 126 -3.81 15.06 7.10
N GLY A 127 -4.81 14.27 7.46
CA GLY A 127 -5.58 13.47 6.52
C GLY A 127 -6.28 14.30 5.45
N LEU A 128 -6.99 15.35 5.85
CA LEU A 128 -7.68 16.26 4.92
C LEU A 128 -6.71 16.87 3.90
N ARG A 129 -5.54 17.29 4.37
CA ARG A 129 -4.49 17.84 3.52
C ARG A 129 -3.91 16.79 2.57
N ARG A 130 -3.53 15.59 3.09
CA ARG A 130 -2.95 14.50 2.28
C ARG A 130 -3.88 14.00 1.20
N LEU A 131 -5.17 13.96 1.51
CA LEU A 131 -6.21 13.49 0.59
C LEU A 131 -6.71 14.60 -0.33
N GLU A 132 -6.25 15.84 -0.14
CA GLU A 132 -6.67 17.02 -0.90
C GLU A 132 -8.18 17.27 -0.81
N LEU A 133 -8.77 16.96 0.35
CA LEU A 133 -10.21 17.08 0.58
C LEU A 133 -10.62 18.46 1.07
N ALA A 134 -9.71 19.19 1.69
CA ALA A 134 -9.94 20.54 2.17
C ALA A 134 -8.66 21.37 2.21
N THR A 135 -8.79 22.66 1.99
CA THR A 135 -7.71 23.66 2.18
C THR A 135 -7.81 24.35 3.53
N GLU A 136 -8.97 24.24 4.20
CA GLU A 136 -9.27 24.84 5.48
C GLU A 136 -9.90 23.84 6.43
N TYR A 137 -9.72 24.05 7.73
CA TYR A 137 -10.41 23.32 8.78
C TYR A 137 -10.87 24.28 9.87
N LYS A 138 -12.18 24.32 10.15
CA LYS A 138 -12.79 25.28 11.11
C LYS A 138 -12.35 26.74 10.84
N GLY A 139 -12.32 27.15 9.56
CA GLY A 139 -11.96 28.51 9.17
C GLY A 139 -10.47 28.83 9.24
N LEU A 140 -9.61 27.87 9.55
CA LEU A 140 -8.17 28.04 9.57
C LEU A 140 -7.52 27.31 8.39
N PRO A 141 -6.59 27.95 7.64
CA PRO A 141 -5.94 27.32 6.49
C PRO A 141 -5.11 26.11 6.92
N LEU A 142 -5.22 25.01 6.18
CA LEU A 142 -4.33 23.87 6.32
C LEU A 142 -3.02 24.19 5.59
N LYS A 143 -1.91 23.94 6.25
CA LYS A 143 -0.59 24.12 5.61
C LYS A 143 -0.50 23.26 4.36
N ALA A 144 -0.15 23.86 3.24
CA ALA A 144 0.09 23.13 2.00
C ALA A 144 1.13 22.04 2.20
N LEU A 145 0.96 20.90 1.53
CA LEU A 145 1.99 19.89 1.46
C LEU A 145 3.21 20.48 0.74
N GLN A 146 4.33 20.56 1.43
CA GLN A 146 5.59 21.00 0.80
C GLN A 146 6.18 19.94 -0.13
N LYS A 147 5.63 18.72 -0.13
CA LYS A 147 6.14 17.58 -0.88
C LYS A 147 5.02 16.89 -1.66
N VAL A 148 5.25 16.74 -2.94
CA VAL A 148 4.42 15.92 -3.81
C VAL A 148 4.83 14.46 -3.59
N TYR A 149 3.96 13.66 -3.00
CA TYR A 149 4.17 12.22 -2.95
C TYR A 149 4.15 11.66 -4.37
N LYS A 150 5.29 11.19 -4.82
CA LYS A 150 5.31 10.38 -6.05
C LYS A 150 4.88 8.97 -5.66
N PRO A 151 3.82 8.42 -6.26
CA PRO A 151 3.51 7.02 -6.04
C PRO A 151 4.73 6.19 -6.43
N VAL A 152 5.08 5.23 -5.59
CA VAL A 152 6.05 4.19 -5.96
C VAL A 152 5.34 3.28 -6.95
N VAL A 153 5.31 3.71 -8.20
CA VAL A 153 4.81 2.87 -9.28
C VAL A 153 5.88 1.80 -9.48
N SER A 154 5.54 0.56 -9.18
CA SER A 154 6.34 -0.57 -9.69
C SER A 154 6.38 -0.43 -11.21
N PRO A 155 7.54 -0.53 -11.88
CA PRO A 155 7.70 -0.13 -13.28
C PRO A 155 6.86 -0.89 -14.29
N ASP A 156 6.05 -1.85 -13.89
CA ASP A 156 5.37 -2.78 -14.78
C ASP A 156 3.83 -2.76 -14.73
N ILE A 157 3.20 -1.76 -14.11
CA ILE A 157 1.74 -1.67 -14.15
C ILE A 157 1.37 -0.51 -15.07
N GLN A 158 1.08 -0.84 -16.34
CA GLN A 158 0.37 0.07 -17.24
C GLN A 158 -0.95 0.46 -16.59
N GLN A 159 -1.09 1.74 -16.29
CA GLN A 159 -2.37 2.28 -15.84
C GLN A 159 -3.39 2.05 -16.94
N PRO A 160 -4.55 1.45 -16.65
CA PRO A 160 -5.63 1.48 -17.62
C PRO A 160 -5.98 2.96 -17.86
N SER A 161 -5.94 3.37 -19.12
CA SER A 161 -6.35 4.71 -19.53
C SER A 161 -7.74 5.01 -18.97
N LEU A 162 -7.81 6.03 -18.10
CA LEU A 162 -9.09 6.60 -17.67
C LEU A 162 -9.72 7.25 -18.91
N PHE A 163 -10.64 6.55 -19.55
CA PHE A 163 -11.60 7.19 -20.43
C PHE A 163 -12.69 7.81 -19.53
N PHE A 164 -12.88 9.10 -19.69
CA PHE A 164 -13.99 9.88 -19.14
C PHE A 164 -15.31 9.45 -19.78
#